data_92506f3c4919c481402432921f9c5fc5
#
_entry.id   92506f3c4919c481402432921f9c5fc5
#
_cell.length_a   1.000
_cell.length_b   1.000
_cell.length_c   1.000
_cell.angle_alpha   90.00
_cell.angle_beta   90.00
_cell.angle_gamma   90.00
#
_symmetry.space_group_name_H-M   'P 1'
#
loop_
_entity.id
_entity.type
_entity.pdbx_description
1 polymer ?
#
loop_
_entity_poly.entity_id
_entity_poly.type
_entity_poly.pdbx_seq_one_letter_code
_entity_poly.pdbx_strand_id
1 'polypeptide(L)'
;EIQYPNNFRIINVFELEELFNNFKVLYLPEEYMEDQNEYYKDIKEKLAKEPCNIILGHGTWDVFAFDNQREESERNIKGSPVLKFDEWKNLTTGPIIFGHIHNRNSYLNKLYYTGSFSRWQFGEDDPKGFMVSAINKIDNDYKVEYINNIEAYEYKTFKLSEFINEKEKDIDKAIKKIDKLKDKYFKVKIKVDVKIPDENKAILKESFSNNEGVKLENKNNLKDKEVDDKYKFLDDNNSAIKNIQLFVKASSNYDLSEDEIKHFLIEE
;
A
#
# COMPACT_ATOMS: atom_id res chain seq x y z
N GLU A 1 2.67 6.16 24.44
CA GLU A 1 2.16 7.40 23.79
C GLU A 1 3.22 7.90 22.80
N ILE A 2 2.84 8.07 21.53
CA ILE A 2 3.73 8.68 20.53
C ILE A 2 3.61 10.19 20.72
N GLN A 3 4.73 10.85 21.06
CA GLN A 3 4.78 12.31 21.11
C GLN A 3 5.16 12.85 19.74
N TYR A 4 4.26 13.57 19.12
CA TYR A 4 4.53 14.27 17.86
C TYR A 4 5.17 15.65 18.13
N PRO A 5 6.06 16.14 17.24
CA PRO A 5 6.55 17.52 17.31
C PRO A 5 5.39 18.52 17.29
N ASN A 6 5.55 19.69 17.90
CA ASN A 6 4.52 20.75 17.96
C ASN A 6 4.06 21.26 16.59
N ASN A 7 4.82 20.99 15.52
CA ASN A 7 4.49 21.35 14.14
C ASN A 7 3.88 20.17 13.35
N PHE A 8 3.50 19.08 14.03
CA PHE A 8 2.86 17.93 13.42
C PHE A 8 1.36 17.92 13.72
N ARG A 9 0.56 17.75 12.69
CA ARG A 9 -0.90 17.63 12.79
C ARG A 9 -1.38 16.38 12.06
N ILE A 10 -2.27 15.62 12.68
CA ILE A 10 -2.98 14.52 12.07
C ILE A 10 -4.34 15.04 11.60
N ILE A 11 -4.69 14.77 10.34
CA ILE A 11 -5.98 15.10 9.76
C ILE A 11 -6.71 13.76 9.55
N ASN A 12 -7.73 13.50 10.35
CA ASN A 12 -8.50 12.26 10.37
C ASN A 12 -9.92 12.41 9.84
N VAL A 13 -10.36 13.62 9.55
CA VAL A 13 -11.61 13.95 8.86
C VAL A 13 -11.31 14.93 7.73
N PHE A 14 -12.17 15.01 6.70
CA PHE A 14 -11.93 15.99 5.65
C PHE A 14 -11.97 17.42 6.19
N GLU A 15 -11.06 18.26 5.71
CA GLU A 15 -10.90 19.64 6.18
C GLU A 15 -10.51 20.55 5.03
N LEU A 16 -11.22 21.69 4.92
CA LEU A 16 -10.84 22.78 4.03
C LEU A 16 -10.15 23.86 4.82
N GLU A 17 -8.86 24.04 4.62
CA GLU A 17 -8.02 25.03 5.28
C GLU A 17 -7.62 26.14 4.33
N GLU A 18 -7.69 27.37 4.80
CA GLU A 18 -7.08 28.51 4.14
C GLU A 18 -5.75 28.82 4.81
N LEU A 19 -4.63 28.60 4.09
CA LEU A 19 -3.29 28.77 4.63
C LEU A 19 -2.90 30.27 4.61
N PHE A 20 -2.31 30.75 3.54
CA PHE A 20 -1.82 32.12 3.41
C PHE A 20 -2.35 32.73 2.12
N ASN A 21 -2.65 34.05 2.17
CA ASN A 21 -3.09 34.81 0.97
C ASN A 21 -4.21 34.07 0.18
N ASN A 22 -5.25 33.61 0.85
CA ASN A 22 -6.38 32.88 0.27
C ASN A 22 -6.00 31.57 -0.47
N PHE A 23 -4.90 30.92 -0.09
CA PHE A 23 -4.55 29.61 -0.64
C PHE A 23 -5.31 28.53 0.11
N LYS A 24 -6.26 27.89 -0.56
CA LYS A 24 -7.15 26.89 0.01
C LYS A 24 -6.66 25.49 -0.29
N VAL A 25 -6.52 24.68 0.75
CA VAL A 25 -6.16 23.27 0.68
C VAL A 25 -7.32 22.46 1.19
N LEU A 26 -7.80 21.51 0.40
CA LEU A 26 -8.72 20.49 0.88
C LEU A 26 -7.93 19.23 1.22
N TYR A 27 -8.05 18.76 2.45
CA TYR A 27 -7.52 17.48 2.90
C TYR A 27 -8.63 16.43 2.86
N LEU A 28 -8.35 15.30 2.23
CA LEU A 28 -9.25 14.14 2.13
C LEU A 28 -8.53 12.90 2.67
N PRO A 29 -8.59 12.63 3.97
CA PRO A 29 -8.08 11.37 4.51
C PRO A 29 -8.91 10.19 4.00
N GLU A 30 -8.39 8.98 4.16
CA GLU A 30 -9.13 7.77 3.83
C GLU A 30 -10.17 7.50 4.91
N GLU A 31 -11.42 7.82 4.63
CA GLU A 31 -12.54 7.70 5.56
C GLU A 31 -13.51 6.62 5.07
N TYR A 32 -13.92 5.75 5.97
CA TYR A 32 -14.89 4.70 5.72
C TYR A 32 -16.27 5.18 6.15
N MET A 33 -17.19 5.34 5.20
CA MET A 33 -18.53 5.82 5.44
C MET A 33 -19.54 5.05 4.57
N GLU A 34 -20.78 4.95 5.04
CA GLU A 34 -21.84 4.23 4.31
C GLU A 34 -22.24 4.95 3.02
N ASP A 35 -22.37 6.28 3.04
CA ASP A 35 -22.73 7.10 1.89
C ASP A 35 -21.77 8.27 1.69
N GLN A 36 -20.82 8.08 0.78
CA GLN A 36 -19.85 9.11 0.41
C GLN A 36 -20.49 10.34 -0.24
N ASN A 37 -21.60 10.18 -0.96
CA ASN A 37 -22.23 11.30 -1.65
C ASN A 37 -22.85 12.26 -0.65
N GLU A 38 -23.56 11.74 0.34
CA GLU A 38 -24.13 12.57 1.40
C GLU A 38 -23.03 13.16 2.29
N TYR A 39 -22.01 12.36 2.66
CA TYR A 39 -20.92 12.80 3.51
C TYR A 39 -20.13 13.98 2.93
N TYR A 40 -19.82 13.95 1.63
CA TYR A 40 -19.07 15.03 0.98
C TYR A 40 -19.94 16.09 0.30
N LYS A 41 -21.25 16.05 0.44
CA LYS A 41 -22.20 16.92 -0.27
C LYS A 41 -21.91 18.41 -0.04
N ASP A 42 -21.89 18.83 1.22
CA ASP A 42 -21.75 20.24 1.58
C ASP A 42 -20.40 20.82 1.11
N ILE A 43 -19.32 20.05 1.26
CA ILE A 43 -18.01 20.49 0.80
C ILE A 43 -17.93 20.56 -0.72
N LYS A 44 -18.53 19.61 -1.45
CA LYS A 44 -18.61 19.65 -2.90
C LYS A 44 -19.42 20.85 -3.39
N GLU A 45 -20.56 21.14 -2.77
CA GLU A 45 -21.38 22.30 -3.12
C GLU A 45 -20.65 23.63 -2.85
N LYS A 46 -19.89 23.72 -1.78
CA LYS A 46 -19.05 24.88 -1.46
C LYS A 46 -17.96 25.06 -2.52
N LEU A 47 -17.22 24.00 -2.83
CA LEU A 47 -16.11 24.04 -3.80
C LEU A 47 -16.58 24.19 -5.24
N ALA A 48 -17.79 23.78 -5.59
CA ALA A 48 -18.37 24.05 -6.90
C ALA A 48 -18.59 25.55 -7.16
N LYS A 49 -18.80 26.36 -6.10
CA LYS A 49 -18.92 27.82 -6.17
C LYS A 49 -17.56 28.51 -6.12
N GLU A 50 -16.66 27.99 -5.31
CA GLU A 50 -15.33 28.56 -5.09
C GLU A 50 -14.31 27.40 -4.94
N PRO A 51 -13.68 26.98 -6.04
CA PRO A 51 -12.72 25.87 -6.02
C PRO A 51 -11.52 26.15 -5.10
N CYS A 52 -10.99 25.08 -4.47
CA CYS A 52 -9.74 25.18 -3.73
C CYS A 52 -8.53 25.20 -4.68
N ASN A 53 -7.33 25.48 -4.14
CA ASN A 53 -6.11 25.52 -4.94
C ASN A 53 -5.47 24.14 -5.11
N ILE A 54 -5.69 23.22 -4.16
CA ILE A 54 -5.12 21.87 -4.19
C ILE A 54 -5.99 20.93 -3.34
N ILE A 55 -6.08 19.67 -3.77
CA ILE A 55 -6.63 18.59 -2.95
C ILE A 55 -5.49 17.64 -2.59
N LEU A 56 -5.31 17.39 -1.30
CA LEU A 56 -4.36 16.44 -0.75
C LEU A 56 -5.11 15.34 -0.02
N GLY A 57 -4.74 14.07 -0.25
CA GLY A 57 -5.47 13.00 0.42
C GLY A 57 -4.81 11.64 0.36
N HIS A 58 -5.57 10.67 0.84
CA HIS A 58 -5.22 9.26 0.83
C HIS A 58 -6.43 8.44 0.43
N GLY A 59 -6.26 7.38 -0.37
CA GLY A 59 -7.36 6.51 -0.80
C GLY A 59 -7.35 6.20 -2.28
N THR A 60 -8.42 5.57 -2.75
CA THR A 60 -8.53 5.05 -4.12
C THR A 60 -9.43 5.91 -4.99
N TRP A 61 -9.03 6.11 -6.25
CA TRP A 61 -9.81 6.76 -7.28
C TRP A 61 -10.33 5.73 -8.30
N ASP A 62 -11.56 5.92 -8.80
CA ASP A 62 -12.21 5.03 -9.76
C ASP A 62 -11.38 4.80 -11.02
N VAL A 63 -10.70 5.82 -11.52
CA VAL A 63 -9.83 5.75 -12.71
C VAL A 63 -8.63 4.80 -12.55
N PHE A 64 -8.30 4.40 -11.32
CA PHE A 64 -7.25 3.44 -11.00
C PHE A 64 -7.76 2.16 -10.33
N ALA A 65 -9.07 2.10 -9.98
CA ALA A 65 -9.65 0.98 -9.24
C ALA A 65 -9.63 -0.35 -10.02
N PHE A 66 -9.59 -0.30 -11.36
CA PHE A 66 -9.75 -1.46 -12.24
C PHE A 66 -8.50 -1.85 -13.01
N ASP A 67 -7.33 -1.28 -12.66
CA ASP A 67 -6.09 -1.66 -13.33
C ASP A 67 -5.65 -3.06 -12.89
N ASN A 68 -5.74 -4.03 -13.81
CA ASN A 68 -5.35 -5.42 -13.58
C ASN A 68 -3.83 -5.62 -13.37
N GLN A 69 -3.03 -4.56 -13.46
CA GLN A 69 -1.58 -4.58 -13.23
C GLN A 69 -1.21 -4.33 -11.76
N ARG A 70 -2.20 -4.13 -10.88
CA ARG A 70 -1.93 -3.93 -9.46
C ARG A 70 -1.49 -5.22 -8.79
N GLU A 71 -0.51 -5.10 -7.93
CA GLU A 71 -0.15 -6.18 -7.01
C GLU A 71 -1.32 -6.52 -6.08
N GLU A 72 -1.39 -7.78 -5.62
CA GLU A 72 -2.48 -8.25 -4.74
C GLU A 72 -2.63 -7.42 -3.46
N SER A 73 -1.54 -6.79 -2.99
CA SER A 73 -1.50 -5.91 -1.82
C SER A 73 -2.12 -4.52 -2.03
N GLU A 74 -2.29 -4.12 -3.30
CA GLU A 74 -2.87 -2.83 -3.69
C GLU A 74 -4.33 -2.96 -4.13
N ARG A 75 -4.89 -4.18 -4.07
CA ARG A 75 -6.31 -4.40 -4.36
C ARG A 75 -7.15 -3.76 -3.28
N ASN A 76 -8.20 -3.08 -3.72
CA ASN A 76 -9.16 -2.49 -2.80
C ASN A 76 -9.61 -3.51 -1.75
N ILE A 77 -9.41 -3.19 -0.48
CA ILE A 77 -10.08 -3.88 0.61
C ILE A 77 -11.58 -3.76 0.32
N LYS A 78 -12.31 -4.88 0.35
CA LYS A 78 -13.76 -4.89 0.10
C LYS A 78 -14.43 -3.89 1.04
N GLY A 79 -15.09 -2.88 0.48
CA GLY A 79 -15.70 -1.79 1.25
C GLY A 79 -14.83 -0.53 1.39
N SER A 80 -13.61 -0.53 0.86
CA SER A 80 -12.80 0.69 0.80
C SER A 80 -13.48 1.73 -0.10
N PRO A 81 -13.57 2.98 0.34
CA PRO A 81 -14.21 4.03 -0.46
C PRO A 81 -13.42 4.31 -1.74
N VAL A 82 -14.14 4.44 -2.84
CA VAL A 82 -13.56 4.80 -4.15
C VAL A 82 -14.11 6.18 -4.54
N LEU A 83 -13.21 7.16 -4.63
CA LEU A 83 -13.57 8.50 -5.07
C LEU A 83 -13.76 8.53 -6.60
N LYS A 84 -14.78 9.24 -7.08
CA LYS A 84 -15.06 9.38 -8.51
C LYS A 84 -14.38 10.63 -9.07
N PHE A 85 -13.41 10.45 -9.96
CA PHE A 85 -12.61 11.55 -10.50
C PHE A 85 -13.46 12.66 -11.12
N ASP A 86 -14.48 12.32 -11.87
CA ASP A 86 -15.35 13.30 -12.55
C ASP A 86 -16.13 14.21 -11.58
N GLU A 87 -16.37 13.76 -10.35
CA GLU A 87 -17.04 14.55 -9.32
C GLU A 87 -16.12 15.57 -8.64
N TRP A 88 -14.80 15.32 -8.66
CA TRP A 88 -13.81 16.13 -7.90
C TRP A 88 -12.90 16.99 -8.77
N LYS A 89 -12.68 16.61 -10.03
CA LYS A 89 -11.69 17.25 -10.92
C LYS A 89 -11.85 18.78 -11.07
N ASN A 90 -13.08 19.29 -11.02
CA ASN A 90 -13.40 20.71 -11.16
C ASN A 90 -13.53 21.45 -9.80
N LEU A 91 -13.38 20.76 -8.69
CA LEU A 91 -13.49 21.35 -7.34
C LEU A 91 -12.16 21.96 -6.87
N THR A 92 -11.11 21.78 -7.66
CA THR A 92 -9.81 22.44 -7.44
C THR A 92 -9.28 23.06 -8.72
N THR A 93 -8.61 24.20 -8.62
CA THR A 93 -7.90 24.83 -9.74
C THR A 93 -6.55 24.15 -10.01
N GLY A 94 -5.86 23.68 -8.97
CA GLY A 94 -4.59 22.99 -9.05
C GLY A 94 -4.70 21.46 -9.02
N PRO A 95 -3.62 20.74 -8.71
CA PRO A 95 -3.56 19.30 -8.76
C PRO A 95 -4.35 18.64 -7.63
N ILE A 96 -4.70 17.37 -7.84
CA ILE A 96 -5.17 16.42 -6.82
C ILE A 96 -4.01 15.48 -6.54
N ILE A 97 -3.50 15.44 -5.31
CA ILE A 97 -2.31 14.66 -4.94
C ILE A 97 -2.68 13.68 -3.82
N PHE A 98 -2.47 12.38 -4.08
CA PHE A 98 -2.90 11.32 -3.19
C PHE A 98 -1.77 10.34 -2.84
N GLY A 99 -1.83 9.81 -1.62
CA GLY A 99 -1.18 8.58 -1.20
C GLY A 99 -2.08 7.37 -1.42
N HIS A 100 -1.73 6.21 -0.91
CA HIS A 100 -2.35 4.90 -0.96
C HIS A 100 -1.68 3.96 -1.98
N ILE A 101 -1.61 4.32 -3.26
CA ILE A 101 -0.94 3.51 -4.28
C ILE A 101 0.57 3.74 -4.20
N HIS A 102 1.34 2.66 -3.96
CA HIS A 102 2.79 2.74 -3.80
C HIS A 102 3.55 3.02 -5.09
N ASN A 103 2.92 2.81 -6.25
CA ASN A 103 3.48 3.15 -7.54
C ASN A 103 3.08 4.56 -7.94
N ARG A 104 4.05 5.32 -8.48
CA ARG A 104 3.79 6.64 -9.05
C ARG A 104 2.83 6.52 -10.23
N ASN A 105 1.81 7.34 -10.24
CA ASN A 105 0.85 7.35 -11.32
C ASN A 105 0.23 8.74 -11.48
N SER A 106 -0.33 9.02 -12.67
CA SER A 106 -1.03 10.26 -12.93
C SER A 106 -2.16 10.05 -13.93
N TYR A 107 -3.19 10.87 -13.82
CA TYR A 107 -4.33 10.86 -14.73
C TYR A 107 -4.67 12.28 -15.18
N LEU A 108 -4.71 12.49 -16.49
CA LEU A 108 -5.05 13.75 -17.18
C LEU A 108 -4.26 14.98 -16.64
N ASN A 109 -3.02 14.81 -16.20
CA ASN A 109 -2.22 15.86 -15.58
C ASN A 109 -2.94 16.60 -14.44
N LYS A 110 -3.89 15.96 -13.78
CA LYS A 110 -4.72 16.55 -12.73
C LYS A 110 -4.66 15.75 -11.43
N LEU A 111 -4.76 14.44 -11.52
CA LEU A 111 -4.67 13.52 -10.39
C LEU A 111 -3.31 12.83 -10.38
N TYR A 112 -2.65 12.82 -9.24
CA TYR A 112 -1.33 12.24 -9.05
C TYR A 112 -1.29 11.37 -7.82
N TYR A 113 -0.71 10.16 -7.95
CA TYR A 113 -0.26 9.37 -6.83
C TYR A 113 1.23 9.58 -6.59
N THR A 114 1.58 9.92 -5.36
CA THR A 114 2.98 10.19 -4.97
C THR A 114 3.86 8.96 -5.07
N GLY A 115 3.26 7.77 -4.96
CA GLY A 115 3.99 6.55 -4.69
C GLY A 115 4.52 6.52 -3.25
N SER A 116 5.28 5.49 -2.91
CA SER A 116 5.94 5.38 -1.63
C SER A 116 7.34 6.00 -1.65
N PHE A 117 7.80 6.52 -0.50
CA PHE A 117 9.14 7.11 -0.35
C PHE A 117 10.25 6.05 -0.45
N SER A 118 9.98 4.84 0.00
CA SER A 118 10.86 3.68 -0.14
C SER A 118 10.03 2.43 -0.48
N ARG A 119 10.68 1.32 -0.81
CA ARG A 119 10.01 0.05 -1.04
C ARG A 119 9.65 -0.62 0.27
N TRP A 120 8.48 -1.25 0.30
CA TRP A 120 7.97 -2.00 1.45
C TRP A 120 7.94 -3.50 1.19
N GLN A 121 7.93 -3.91 -0.07
CA GLN A 121 7.75 -5.29 -0.47
C GLN A 121 8.42 -5.63 -1.81
N PHE A 122 8.48 -6.92 -2.11
CA PHE A 122 8.92 -7.40 -3.41
C PHE A 122 7.88 -7.08 -4.48
N GLY A 123 8.37 -6.70 -5.67
CA GLY A 123 7.54 -6.34 -6.82
C GLY A 123 7.37 -4.83 -7.02
N GLU A 124 7.76 -4.02 -6.05
CA GLU A 124 7.81 -2.56 -6.20
C GLU A 124 9.07 -2.15 -6.96
N ASP A 125 9.10 -2.34 -8.27
CA ASP A 125 10.30 -2.08 -9.10
C ASP A 125 10.41 -0.63 -9.59
N ASP A 126 9.35 0.18 -9.48
CA ASP A 126 9.32 1.58 -9.88
C ASP A 126 10.23 2.48 -9.01
N PRO A 127 10.66 3.64 -9.52
CA PRO A 127 11.42 4.61 -8.73
C PRO A 127 10.62 5.12 -7.52
N LYS A 128 11.24 5.14 -6.36
CA LYS A 128 10.67 5.63 -5.10
C LYS A 128 11.12 7.06 -4.80
N GLY A 129 10.40 7.75 -3.92
CA GLY A 129 10.75 9.11 -3.53
C GLY A 129 9.54 9.95 -3.14
N PHE A 130 9.56 11.22 -3.52
CA PHE A 130 8.49 12.16 -3.19
C PHE A 130 8.15 13.06 -4.37
N MET A 131 7.10 13.84 -4.20
CA MET A 131 6.60 14.75 -5.21
C MET A 131 6.73 16.20 -4.73
N VAL A 132 7.09 17.08 -5.63
CA VAL A 132 7.07 18.54 -5.44
C VAL A 132 6.04 19.12 -6.38
N SER A 133 5.16 19.97 -5.85
CA SER A 133 4.19 20.73 -6.64
C SER A 133 4.41 22.20 -6.44
N ALA A 134 4.59 22.93 -7.53
CA ALA A 134 4.64 24.39 -7.55
C ALA A 134 3.37 24.90 -8.22
N ILE A 135 2.61 25.76 -7.53
CA ILE A 135 1.35 26.32 -8.00
C ILE A 135 1.49 27.84 -8.11
N ASN A 136 1.25 28.36 -9.31
CA ASN A 136 1.18 29.81 -9.51
C ASN A 136 -0.23 30.30 -9.14
N LYS A 137 -0.33 31.19 -8.18
CA LYS A 137 -1.60 31.70 -7.69
C LYS A 137 -2.30 32.69 -8.63
N ILE A 138 -1.56 33.29 -9.56
CA ILE A 138 -2.10 34.35 -10.44
C ILE A 138 -2.94 33.72 -11.54
N ASP A 139 -2.42 32.68 -12.16
CA ASP A 139 -3.03 32.00 -13.32
C ASP A 139 -3.50 30.59 -13.03
N ASN A 140 -3.29 30.10 -11.79
CA ASN A 140 -3.53 28.73 -11.34
C ASN A 140 -2.77 27.67 -12.15
N ASP A 141 -1.72 28.08 -12.87
CA ASP A 141 -0.82 27.11 -13.51
C ASP A 141 0.00 26.35 -12.45
N TYR A 142 0.31 25.09 -12.72
CA TYR A 142 1.07 24.28 -11.78
C TYR A 142 1.99 23.29 -12.47
N LYS A 143 3.08 23.02 -11.81
CA LYS A 143 4.06 22.02 -12.19
C LYS A 143 4.18 20.98 -11.10
N VAL A 144 4.14 19.71 -11.49
CA VAL A 144 4.37 18.57 -10.59
C VAL A 144 5.64 17.84 -11.03
N GLU A 145 6.52 17.57 -10.09
CA GLU A 145 7.79 16.90 -10.35
C GLU A 145 8.03 15.79 -9.33
N TYR A 146 8.42 14.60 -9.80
CA TYR A 146 8.83 13.48 -8.96
C TYR A 146 10.34 13.54 -8.69
N ILE A 147 10.70 13.53 -7.42
CA ILE A 147 12.10 13.48 -6.97
C ILE A 147 12.40 12.07 -6.50
N ASN A 148 13.44 11.45 -7.08
CA ASN A 148 13.81 10.09 -6.73
C ASN A 148 14.58 10.03 -5.40
N ASN A 149 14.21 9.10 -4.54
CA ASN A 149 15.01 8.70 -3.39
C ASN A 149 16.02 7.64 -3.85
N ILE A 150 17.26 8.07 -4.05
CA ILE A 150 18.35 7.16 -4.48
C ILE A 150 18.77 6.16 -3.38
N GLU A 151 18.42 6.44 -2.13
CA GLU A 151 18.68 5.59 -0.96
C GLU A 151 17.50 4.66 -0.63
N ALA A 152 16.49 4.58 -1.52
CA ALA A 152 15.35 3.71 -1.30
C ALA A 152 15.79 2.24 -1.23
N TYR A 153 15.33 1.54 -0.19
CA TYR A 153 15.62 0.12 -0.01
C TYR A 153 15.28 -0.71 -1.24
N GLU A 154 16.19 -1.60 -1.64
CA GLU A 154 15.96 -2.50 -2.76
C GLU A 154 15.51 -3.89 -2.30
N TYR A 155 14.36 -4.33 -2.79
CA TYR A 155 13.85 -5.69 -2.70
C TYR A 155 14.04 -6.36 -4.05
N LYS A 156 14.80 -7.46 -4.12
CA LYS A 156 15.11 -8.10 -5.40
C LYS A 156 14.73 -9.57 -5.43
N THR A 157 14.07 -9.96 -6.51
CA THR A 157 13.71 -11.36 -6.74
C THR A 157 14.64 -11.96 -7.80
N PHE A 158 15.23 -13.11 -7.48
CA PHE A 158 16.05 -13.90 -8.37
C PHE A 158 15.46 -15.31 -8.51
N LYS A 159 15.83 -16.00 -9.59
CA LYS A 159 15.53 -17.40 -9.78
C LYS A 159 16.72 -18.24 -9.29
N LEU A 160 16.46 -19.39 -8.67
CA LEU A 160 17.54 -20.29 -8.24
C LEU A 160 18.39 -20.77 -9.41
N SER A 161 17.78 -20.93 -10.61
CA SER A 161 18.49 -21.27 -11.85
C SER A 161 19.59 -20.30 -12.26
N GLU A 162 19.58 -19.07 -11.74
CA GLU A 162 20.64 -18.08 -11.97
C GLU A 162 21.94 -18.41 -11.19
N PHE A 163 21.82 -19.22 -10.14
CA PHE A 163 22.94 -19.58 -9.26
C PHE A 163 23.38 -21.03 -9.40
N ILE A 164 22.49 -21.91 -9.90
CA ILE A 164 22.74 -23.33 -10.09
C ILE A 164 22.55 -23.67 -11.56
N ASN A 165 23.54 -24.30 -12.16
CA ASN A 165 23.46 -24.81 -13.52
C ASN A 165 23.13 -26.34 -13.45
N GLU A 166 22.41 -26.87 -14.44
CA GLU A 166 21.96 -28.26 -14.45
C GLU A 166 23.11 -29.28 -14.37
N LYS A 167 24.30 -28.90 -14.81
CA LYS A 167 25.51 -29.72 -14.77
C LYS A 167 26.31 -29.56 -13.48
N GLU A 168 26.24 -28.43 -12.84
CA GLU A 168 27.00 -28.06 -11.64
C GLU A 168 26.01 -27.83 -10.48
N LYS A 169 25.59 -28.93 -9.83
CA LYS A 169 24.63 -28.89 -8.70
C LYS A 169 25.31 -28.54 -7.38
N ASP A 170 26.30 -27.65 -7.40
CA ASP A 170 27.00 -27.21 -6.20
C ASP A 170 26.16 -26.19 -5.44
N ILE A 171 25.40 -26.73 -4.48
CA ILE A 171 24.49 -25.94 -3.65
C ILE A 171 25.24 -24.99 -2.72
N ASP A 172 26.41 -25.37 -2.22
CA ASP A 172 27.20 -24.54 -1.31
C ASP A 172 27.71 -23.29 -2.02
N LYS A 173 28.07 -23.42 -3.29
CA LYS A 173 28.51 -22.32 -4.12
C LYS A 173 27.34 -21.36 -4.43
N ALA A 174 26.14 -21.91 -4.64
CA ALA A 174 24.92 -21.10 -4.81
C ALA A 174 24.60 -20.33 -3.53
N ILE A 175 24.61 -20.97 -2.37
CA ILE A 175 24.38 -20.35 -1.08
C ILE A 175 25.32 -19.18 -0.85
N LYS A 176 26.63 -19.36 -1.09
CA LYS A 176 27.62 -18.30 -0.95
C LYS A 176 27.39 -17.10 -1.88
N LYS A 177 26.89 -17.34 -3.11
CA LYS A 177 26.55 -16.28 -4.06
C LYS A 177 25.30 -15.53 -3.61
N ILE A 178 24.26 -16.25 -3.17
CA ILE A 178 23.00 -15.69 -2.68
C ILE A 178 23.26 -14.85 -1.42
N ASP A 179 24.10 -15.37 -0.51
CA ASP A 179 24.42 -14.66 0.73
C ASP A 179 25.07 -13.30 0.48
N LYS A 180 25.95 -13.19 -0.53
CA LYS A 180 26.56 -11.93 -0.94
C LYS A 180 25.57 -10.90 -1.51
N LEU A 181 24.37 -11.30 -1.91
CA LEU A 181 23.38 -10.35 -2.40
C LEU A 181 22.86 -9.44 -1.28
N LYS A 182 22.96 -9.84 -0.02
CA LYS A 182 22.60 -9.01 1.14
C LYS A 182 23.46 -7.74 1.25
N ASP A 183 24.67 -7.78 0.74
CA ASP A 183 25.56 -6.62 0.71
C ASP A 183 25.07 -5.53 -0.25
N LYS A 184 24.21 -5.92 -1.20
CA LYS A 184 23.69 -5.04 -2.25
C LYS A 184 22.21 -4.70 -2.11
N TYR A 185 21.41 -5.65 -1.61
CA TYR A 185 19.97 -5.52 -1.54
C TYR A 185 19.47 -5.64 -0.09
N PHE A 186 18.47 -4.85 0.26
CA PHE A 186 17.89 -4.88 1.60
C PHE A 186 17.20 -6.22 1.90
N LYS A 187 16.44 -6.74 0.91
CA LYS A 187 15.83 -8.07 0.99
C LYS A 187 15.93 -8.79 -0.36
N VAL A 188 16.22 -10.07 -0.30
CA VAL A 188 16.37 -10.94 -1.47
C VAL A 188 15.32 -12.06 -1.40
N LYS A 189 14.58 -12.28 -2.49
CA LYS A 189 13.69 -13.42 -2.66
C LYS A 189 14.30 -14.37 -3.71
N ILE A 190 14.43 -15.63 -3.37
CA ILE A 190 14.90 -16.65 -4.31
C ILE A 190 13.73 -17.57 -4.66
N LYS A 191 13.28 -17.52 -5.91
CA LYS A 191 12.28 -18.44 -6.45
C LYS A 191 12.95 -19.74 -6.87
N VAL A 192 12.54 -20.85 -6.26
CA VAL A 192 13.03 -22.18 -6.62
C VAL A 192 12.31 -22.64 -7.89
N ASP A 193 12.90 -22.36 -9.05
CA ASP A 193 12.35 -22.63 -10.39
C ASP A 193 12.92 -23.88 -11.05
N VAL A 194 13.94 -24.50 -10.44
CA VAL A 194 14.60 -25.73 -10.90
C VAL A 194 14.38 -26.90 -9.96
N LYS A 195 14.34 -28.11 -10.51
CA LYS A 195 14.29 -29.35 -9.70
C LYS A 195 15.68 -29.61 -9.09
N ILE A 196 15.75 -29.59 -7.79
CA ILE A 196 16.93 -29.96 -7.01
C ILE A 196 16.59 -31.13 -6.10
N PRO A 197 17.56 -31.98 -5.74
CA PRO A 197 17.37 -33.08 -4.76
C PRO A 197 16.82 -32.54 -3.44
N ASP A 198 16.01 -33.35 -2.74
CA ASP A 198 15.39 -32.93 -1.48
C ASP A 198 16.43 -32.62 -0.39
N GLU A 199 17.56 -33.30 -0.40
CA GLU A 199 18.72 -33.00 0.43
C GLU A 199 19.20 -31.56 0.20
N ASN A 200 19.36 -31.13 -1.04
CA ASN A 200 19.78 -29.78 -1.38
C ASN A 200 18.72 -28.72 -1.01
N LYS A 201 17.42 -29.07 -1.09
CA LYS A 201 16.35 -28.19 -0.60
C LYS A 201 16.42 -28.00 0.91
N ALA A 202 16.72 -29.08 1.64
CA ALA A 202 16.89 -29.02 3.10
C ALA A 202 18.06 -28.11 3.48
N ILE A 203 19.21 -28.26 2.82
CA ILE A 203 20.41 -27.43 3.02
C ILE A 203 20.11 -25.95 2.73
N LEU A 204 19.45 -25.64 1.60
CA LEU A 204 19.03 -24.27 1.28
C LEU A 204 18.09 -23.68 2.34
N LYS A 205 17.09 -24.45 2.75
CA LYS A 205 16.12 -24.02 3.75
C LYS A 205 16.80 -23.75 5.09
N GLU A 206 17.69 -24.63 5.53
CA GLU A 206 18.45 -24.48 6.76
C GLU A 206 19.36 -23.24 6.73
N SER A 207 20.09 -23.05 5.61
CA SER A 207 21.02 -21.92 5.42
C SER A 207 20.34 -20.55 5.50
N PHE A 208 19.06 -20.46 5.12
CA PHE A 208 18.32 -19.19 5.08
C PHE A 208 17.14 -19.14 6.04
N SER A 209 16.89 -20.17 6.86
CA SER A 209 15.76 -20.19 7.81
C SER A 209 15.76 -19.04 8.82
N ASN A 210 16.94 -18.65 9.28
CA ASN A 210 17.15 -17.57 10.24
C ASN A 210 17.69 -16.27 9.60
N ASN A 211 17.60 -16.17 8.27
CA ASN A 211 18.15 -15.04 7.55
C ASN A 211 17.06 -14.04 7.19
N GLU A 212 16.98 -12.92 7.92
CA GLU A 212 15.99 -11.88 7.67
C GLU A 212 16.12 -11.21 6.29
N GLY A 213 17.30 -11.29 5.66
CA GLY A 213 17.60 -10.68 4.37
C GLY A 213 17.24 -11.56 3.17
N VAL A 214 17.05 -12.89 3.35
CA VAL A 214 16.81 -13.82 2.24
C VAL A 214 15.56 -14.66 2.49
N LYS A 215 14.62 -14.63 1.54
CA LYS A 215 13.39 -15.42 1.54
C LYS A 215 13.43 -16.44 0.41
N LEU A 216 13.21 -17.73 0.73
CA LEU A 216 13.03 -18.79 -0.27
C LEU A 216 11.54 -18.96 -0.61
N GLU A 217 11.21 -18.99 -1.90
CA GLU A 217 9.86 -19.24 -2.40
C GLU A 217 9.86 -20.46 -3.31
N ASN A 218 9.13 -21.52 -2.92
CA ASN A 218 8.98 -22.73 -3.71
C ASN A 218 7.82 -22.59 -4.70
N LYS A 219 8.01 -22.94 -5.98
CA LYS A 219 6.95 -22.91 -7.00
C LYS A 219 5.73 -23.79 -6.67
N ASN A 220 5.90 -24.81 -5.83
CA ASN A 220 4.82 -25.73 -5.49
C ASN A 220 3.80 -25.16 -4.49
N ASN A 221 4.06 -23.98 -3.90
CA ASN A 221 3.15 -23.34 -2.95
C ASN A 221 2.11 -22.42 -3.61
N LEU A 222 1.98 -22.44 -4.95
CA LEU A 222 0.89 -21.73 -5.64
C LEU A 222 -0.47 -22.44 -5.50
N LYS A 223 -0.52 -23.68 -4.93
CA LYS A 223 -1.77 -24.37 -4.61
C LYS A 223 -2.12 -24.42 -3.13
N ASP A 224 -1.14 -24.18 -2.26
CA ASP A 224 -1.33 -24.15 -0.81
C ASP A 224 -0.71 -22.88 -0.25
N LYS A 225 -1.37 -21.71 -0.40
CA LYS A 225 -1.47 -20.86 0.76
C LYS A 225 -2.27 -21.69 1.75
N GLU A 226 -1.58 -22.49 2.57
CA GLU A 226 -2.11 -22.83 3.87
C GLU A 226 -2.38 -21.48 4.53
N VAL A 227 -3.59 -21.01 4.38
CA VAL A 227 -4.17 -20.12 5.38
C VAL A 227 -3.87 -20.87 6.67
N ASP A 228 -3.07 -20.26 7.53
CA ASP A 228 -2.72 -20.84 8.83
C ASP A 228 -4.02 -21.47 9.34
N ASP A 229 -4.04 -22.79 9.58
CA ASP A 229 -5.26 -23.53 9.92
C ASP A 229 -6.06 -22.81 11.02
N LYS A 230 -5.35 -22.02 11.80
CA LYS A 230 -5.86 -21.12 12.84
C LYS A 230 -6.85 -20.07 12.31
N TYR A 231 -6.80 -19.69 11.04
CA TYR A 231 -7.64 -18.63 10.46
C TYR A 231 -8.55 -19.09 9.32
N LYS A 232 -8.62 -20.42 9.06
CA LYS A 232 -9.51 -21.01 8.03
C LYS A 232 -11.00 -20.74 8.23
N PHE A 233 -11.39 -20.31 9.42
CA PHE A 233 -12.76 -19.95 9.75
C PHE A 233 -13.14 -18.52 9.33
N LEU A 234 -12.17 -17.67 8.96
CA LEU A 234 -12.46 -16.34 8.40
C LEU A 234 -12.90 -16.52 6.93
N ASP A 235 -14.12 -16.12 6.63
CA ASP A 235 -14.75 -16.27 5.32
C ASP A 235 -15.20 -14.90 4.82
N ASP A 236 -14.91 -14.59 3.56
CA ASP A 236 -15.36 -13.36 2.89
C ASP A 236 -16.89 -13.24 2.80
N ASN A 237 -17.61 -14.37 2.95
CA ASN A 237 -19.07 -14.39 3.01
C ASN A 237 -19.63 -14.05 4.39
N ASN A 238 -18.80 -14.04 5.43
CA ASN A 238 -19.19 -13.61 6.76
C ASN A 238 -19.27 -12.08 6.83
N SER A 239 -20.14 -11.55 7.71
CA SER A 239 -20.08 -10.13 8.07
C SER A 239 -18.75 -9.82 8.78
N ALA A 240 -18.30 -8.56 8.72
CA ALA A 240 -17.11 -8.10 9.46
C ALA A 240 -17.21 -8.42 10.96
N ILE A 241 -18.38 -8.18 11.57
CA ILE A 241 -18.67 -8.51 12.98
C ILE A 241 -18.44 -10.01 13.23
N LYS A 242 -18.96 -10.88 12.35
CA LYS A 242 -18.79 -12.33 12.48
C LYS A 242 -17.34 -12.77 12.41
N ASN A 243 -16.57 -12.20 11.49
CA ASN A 243 -15.14 -12.47 11.37
C ASN A 243 -14.36 -12.00 12.61
N ILE A 244 -14.72 -10.82 13.19
CA ILE A 244 -14.14 -10.33 14.44
C ILE A 244 -14.43 -11.29 15.60
N GLN A 245 -15.68 -11.75 15.75
CA GLN A 245 -16.05 -12.73 16.78
C GLN A 245 -15.21 -14.00 16.66
N LEU A 246 -15.11 -14.57 15.46
CA LEU A 246 -14.37 -15.77 15.21
C LEU A 246 -12.87 -15.60 15.48
N PHE A 247 -12.30 -14.46 15.09
CA PHE A 247 -10.90 -14.13 15.35
C PHE A 247 -10.60 -14.00 16.84
N VAL A 248 -11.41 -13.25 17.60
CA VAL A 248 -11.23 -13.06 19.04
C VAL A 248 -11.38 -14.40 19.76
N LYS A 249 -12.38 -15.21 19.41
CA LYS A 249 -12.57 -16.54 19.98
C LYS A 249 -11.35 -17.44 19.74
N ALA A 250 -10.82 -17.47 18.52
CA ALA A 250 -9.65 -18.28 18.18
C ALA A 250 -8.35 -17.79 18.84
N SER A 251 -8.24 -16.49 19.10
CA SER A 251 -7.02 -15.87 19.64
C SER A 251 -6.96 -15.86 21.16
N SER A 252 -8.10 -15.70 21.84
CA SER A 252 -8.19 -15.50 23.30
C SER A 252 -9.15 -16.46 24.00
N ASN A 253 -9.84 -17.33 23.27
CA ASN A 253 -10.92 -18.19 23.76
C ASN A 253 -12.09 -17.42 24.42
N TYR A 254 -12.24 -16.12 24.08
CA TYR A 254 -13.31 -15.26 24.56
C TYR A 254 -14.43 -15.17 23.52
N ASP A 255 -15.68 -15.34 23.94
CA ASP A 255 -16.87 -15.18 23.09
C ASP A 255 -17.35 -13.71 23.15
N LEU A 256 -16.90 -12.89 22.19
CA LEU A 256 -17.30 -11.50 22.06
C LEU A 256 -18.72 -11.41 21.47
N SER A 257 -19.61 -10.70 22.15
CA SER A 257 -20.97 -10.49 21.64
C SER A 257 -21.00 -9.44 20.52
N GLU A 258 -22.05 -9.46 19.71
CA GLU A 258 -22.24 -8.46 18.65
C GLU A 258 -22.38 -7.05 19.22
N ASP A 259 -23.04 -6.92 20.36
CA ASP A 259 -23.26 -5.62 21.02
C ASP A 259 -21.95 -5.04 21.57
N GLU A 260 -21.06 -5.88 22.13
CA GLU A 260 -19.71 -5.46 22.53
C GLU A 260 -18.90 -4.96 21.35
N ILE A 261 -18.94 -5.63 20.20
CA ILE A 261 -18.22 -5.20 19.00
C ILE A 261 -18.79 -3.86 18.50
N LYS A 262 -20.11 -3.71 18.43
CA LYS A 262 -20.74 -2.47 18.01
C LYS A 262 -20.41 -1.32 18.95
N HIS A 263 -20.33 -1.58 20.25
CA HIS A 263 -19.93 -0.58 21.24
C HIS A 263 -18.52 -0.05 20.97
N PHE A 264 -17.55 -0.93 20.69
CA PHE A 264 -16.18 -0.52 20.35
C PHE A 264 -16.05 0.20 19.00
N LEU A 265 -16.97 -0.05 18.05
CA LEU A 265 -16.94 0.60 16.73
C LEU A 265 -17.66 1.96 16.70
N ILE A 266 -18.41 2.32 17.75
CA ILE A 266 -19.25 3.54 17.81
C ILE A 266 -18.63 4.61 18.76
N GLU A 267 -17.64 4.26 19.60
CA GLU A 267 -17.03 5.18 20.57
C GLU A 267 -15.79 5.94 20.04
N GLU A 268 -15.65 6.10 18.71
CA GLU A 268 -14.68 7.05 18.15
C GLU A 268 -15.48 8.15 17.35
#